data_4f5d843594e5d077589ccd8e4117f80a
#
_entry.id   4f5d843594e5d077589ccd8e4117f80a
#
_cell.length_a   1.000
_cell.length_b   1.000
_cell.length_c   1.000
_cell.angle_alpha   90.00
_cell.angle_beta   90.00
_cell.angle_gamma   90.00
#
_symmetry.space_group_name_H-M   'P 1'
#
loop_
_entity.id
_entity.type
_entity.pdbx_description
1 polymer ?
#
loop_
_entity_poly.entity_id
_entity_poly.type
_entity_poly.pdbx_seq_one_letter_code
_entity_poly.pdbx_strand_id
1 'polypeptide(L)'
;MALIDIILIDDSAFDLFIYEKLLVKSGITRTVKTFNSARDALKYLIKEEANLPESVILLDLQMPDMNGFEFIESFGTISEKIRGKIRIFMLSSTIDSRDIEKARSSPHILDLLPKPLEIALLKQKLLL
;
A
#
# COMPACT_ATOMS: atom_id res chain seq x y z
N MET A 1 10.82 -16.11 -10.64
CA MET A 1 10.13 -14.87 -10.22
C MET A 1 10.41 -14.61 -8.77
N ALA A 2 10.87 -13.41 -8.44
CA ALA A 2 11.09 -13.05 -7.05
C ALA A 2 9.75 -12.80 -6.36
N LEU A 3 9.60 -13.33 -5.14
CA LEU A 3 8.43 -13.06 -4.31
C LEU A 3 8.58 -11.68 -3.65
N ILE A 4 7.46 -11.02 -3.40
CA ILE A 4 7.44 -9.68 -2.83
C ILE A 4 6.84 -9.67 -1.44
N ASP A 5 7.31 -8.75 -0.61
CA ASP A 5 6.70 -8.46 0.69
C ASP A 5 5.64 -7.39 0.49
N ILE A 6 4.44 -7.64 1.02
CA ILE A 6 3.31 -6.73 0.87
C ILE A 6 2.82 -6.26 2.23
N ILE A 7 2.50 -4.98 2.31
CA ILE A 7 1.87 -4.36 3.48
C ILE A 7 0.52 -3.84 3.02
N LEU A 8 -0.54 -4.35 3.64
CA LEU A 8 -1.91 -3.89 3.40
C LEU A 8 -2.30 -2.92 4.49
N ILE A 9 -2.80 -1.74 4.12
CA ILE A 9 -3.29 -0.74 5.06
C ILE A 9 -4.73 -0.39 4.66
N ASP A 10 -5.68 -0.77 5.50
CA ASP A 10 -7.11 -0.61 5.23
C ASP A 10 -7.86 -0.70 6.54
N ASP A 11 -8.79 0.22 6.81
CA ASP A 11 -9.56 0.22 8.05
C ASP A 11 -10.67 -0.85 8.07
N SER A 12 -10.97 -1.46 6.92
CA SER A 12 -11.94 -2.53 6.82
C SER A 12 -11.30 -3.88 7.12
N ALA A 13 -11.67 -4.48 8.24
CA ALA A 13 -11.19 -5.84 8.59
C ALA A 13 -11.59 -6.86 7.52
N PHE A 14 -12.77 -6.69 6.92
CA PHE A 14 -13.25 -7.56 5.84
C PHE A 14 -12.34 -7.48 4.62
N ASP A 15 -12.01 -6.25 4.17
CA ASP A 15 -11.13 -6.05 3.01
C ASP A 15 -9.73 -6.61 3.28
N LEU A 16 -9.19 -6.38 4.47
CA LEU A 16 -7.89 -6.92 4.85
C LEU A 16 -7.88 -8.44 4.74
N PHE A 17 -8.92 -9.09 5.26
CA PHE A 17 -9.03 -10.53 5.23
C PHE A 17 -9.09 -11.06 3.80
N ILE A 18 -9.95 -10.47 2.96
CA ILE A 18 -10.14 -10.91 1.58
C ILE A 18 -8.89 -10.67 0.74
N TYR A 19 -8.30 -9.49 0.86
CA TYR A 19 -7.13 -9.14 0.04
C TYR A 19 -5.89 -9.94 0.44
N GLU A 20 -5.73 -10.21 1.73
CA GLU A 20 -4.65 -11.08 2.19
C GLU A 20 -4.76 -12.47 1.58
N LYS A 21 -5.97 -13.04 1.59
CA LYS A 21 -6.20 -14.36 0.99
C LYS A 21 -5.93 -14.36 -0.52
N LEU A 22 -6.38 -13.34 -1.23
CA LEU A 22 -6.15 -13.21 -2.66
C LEU A 22 -4.64 -13.13 -2.97
N LEU A 23 -3.92 -12.34 -2.20
CA LEU A 23 -2.48 -12.17 -2.40
C LEU A 23 -1.70 -13.44 -2.12
N VAL A 24 -2.00 -14.11 -1.02
CA VAL A 24 -1.33 -15.38 -0.68
C VAL A 24 -1.61 -16.42 -1.75
N LYS A 25 -2.87 -16.54 -2.18
CA LYS A 25 -3.26 -17.51 -3.21
C LYS A 25 -2.61 -17.21 -4.57
N SER A 26 -2.30 -15.95 -4.86
CA SER A 26 -1.71 -15.55 -6.13
C SER A 26 -0.29 -16.10 -6.34
N GLY A 27 0.39 -16.44 -5.26
CA GLY A 27 1.77 -16.95 -5.31
C GLY A 27 2.83 -15.89 -5.54
N ILE A 28 2.48 -14.59 -5.57
CA ILE A 28 3.47 -13.52 -5.79
C ILE A 28 4.07 -12.99 -4.50
N THR A 29 3.49 -13.35 -3.34
CA THR A 29 3.91 -12.77 -2.06
C THR A 29 4.85 -13.71 -1.31
N ARG A 30 5.88 -13.12 -0.69
CA ARG A 30 6.66 -13.78 0.33
C ARG A 30 6.01 -13.64 1.69
N THR A 31 5.62 -12.41 2.05
CA THR A 31 4.88 -12.12 3.28
C THR A 31 3.79 -11.09 3.00
N VAL A 32 2.72 -11.14 3.79
CA VAL A 32 1.68 -10.11 3.79
C VAL A 32 1.49 -9.67 5.23
N LYS A 33 1.72 -8.37 5.49
CA LYS A 33 1.41 -7.76 6.77
C LYS A 33 0.19 -6.88 6.60
N THR A 34 -0.69 -6.87 7.60
CA THR A 34 -1.90 -6.07 7.56
C THR A 34 -1.94 -5.07 8.70
N PHE A 35 -2.41 -3.87 8.40
CA PHE A 35 -2.63 -2.82 9.39
C PHE A 35 -4.02 -2.23 9.16
N ASN A 36 -4.79 -2.10 10.21
CA ASN A 36 -6.11 -1.47 10.15
C ASN A 36 -6.05 0.03 10.44
N SER A 37 -4.84 0.57 10.58
CA SER A 37 -4.59 1.97 10.90
C SER A 37 -3.34 2.44 10.17
N ALA A 38 -3.44 3.58 9.49
CA ALA A 38 -2.30 4.20 8.83
C ALA A 38 -1.22 4.60 9.83
N ARG A 39 -1.62 5.06 11.01
CA ARG A 39 -0.67 5.45 12.07
C ARG A 39 0.17 4.26 12.53
N ASP A 40 -0.48 3.11 12.72
CA ASP A 40 0.23 1.90 13.15
C ASP A 40 1.20 1.43 12.08
N ALA A 41 0.83 1.55 10.82
CA ALA A 41 1.73 1.21 9.71
C ALA A 41 2.96 2.12 9.69
N LEU A 42 2.78 3.43 9.89
CA LEU A 42 3.92 4.36 9.97
C LEU A 42 4.85 4.01 11.13
N LYS A 43 4.28 3.72 12.30
CA LYS A 43 5.08 3.32 13.48
C LYS A 43 5.88 2.07 13.18
N TYR A 44 5.28 1.10 12.50
CA TYR A 44 5.96 -0.13 12.10
C TYR A 44 7.14 0.17 11.17
N LEU A 45 6.93 1.00 10.14
CA LEU A 45 8.00 1.34 9.20
C LEU A 45 9.18 1.99 9.91
N ILE A 46 8.90 2.92 10.81
CA ILE A 46 9.95 3.63 11.55
C ILE A 46 10.69 2.68 12.47
N LYS A 47 9.96 1.83 13.19
CA LYS A 47 10.54 0.86 14.13
C LYS A 47 11.45 -0.15 13.41
N GLU A 48 11.05 -0.58 12.22
CA GLU A 48 11.76 -1.63 11.46
C GLU A 48 12.76 -1.07 10.46
N GLU A 49 13.12 0.20 10.55
CA GLU A 49 13.99 0.85 9.58
C GLU A 49 15.23 0.03 9.21
N ALA A 50 15.91 -0.53 10.22
CA ALA A 50 17.16 -1.27 10.00
C ALA A 50 16.96 -2.60 9.28
N ASN A 51 15.77 -3.22 9.43
CA ASN A 51 15.50 -4.57 8.94
C ASN A 51 14.38 -4.64 7.91
N LEU A 52 13.88 -3.50 7.47
CA LEU A 52 12.75 -3.44 6.55
C LEU A 52 13.16 -4.01 5.19
N PRO A 53 12.48 -5.05 4.69
CA PRO A 53 12.74 -5.53 3.33
C PRO A 53 12.10 -4.61 2.31
N GLU A 54 12.53 -4.70 1.06
CA GLU A 54 11.82 -4.04 -0.03
C GLU A 54 10.38 -4.54 -0.05
N SER A 55 9.43 -3.61 -0.03
CA SER A 55 8.02 -3.94 0.16
C SER A 55 7.13 -3.10 -0.73
N VAL A 56 5.95 -3.65 -1.02
CA VAL A 56 4.88 -2.94 -1.73
C VAL A 56 3.78 -2.66 -0.73
N ILE A 57 3.39 -1.41 -0.60
CA ILE A 57 2.25 -1.01 0.21
C ILE A 57 1.03 -0.87 -0.68
N LEU A 58 -0.06 -1.51 -0.27
CA LEU A 58 -1.39 -1.30 -0.83
C LEU A 58 -2.18 -0.52 0.21
N LEU A 59 -2.46 0.73 -0.10
CA LEU A 59 -2.94 1.73 0.86
C LEU A 59 -4.35 2.17 0.49
N ASP A 60 -5.32 1.92 1.37
CA ASP A 60 -6.67 2.43 1.17
C ASP A 60 -6.67 3.95 1.27
N LEU A 61 -7.32 4.60 0.30
CA LEU A 61 -7.46 6.05 0.32
C LEU A 61 -8.38 6.51 1.44
N GLN A 62 -9.48 5.81 1.67
CA GLN A 62 -10.56 6.27 2.54
C GLN A 62 -10.53 5.59 3.90
N MET A 63 -9.91 6.26 4.86
CA MET A 63 -9.84 5.81 6.25
C MET A 63 -10.21 6.99 7.17
N PRO A 64 -10.95 6.75 8.28
CA PRO A 64 -11.52 7.84 9.05
C PRO A 64 -10.51 8.65 9.85
N ASP A 65 -9.46 8.04 10.40
CA ASP A 65 -8.51 8.73 11.28
C ASP A 65 -7.41 9.43 10.47
N MET A 66 -6.75 8.67 9.61
CA MET A 66 -5.73 9.20 8.71
C MET A 66 -5.98 8.57 7.35
N ASN A 67 -6.37 9.38 6.37
CA ASN A 67 -6.63 8.88 5.01
C ASN A 67 -5.32 8.61 4.27
N GLY A 68 -5.43 8.03 3.07
CA GLY A 68 -4.25 7.66 2.29
C GLY A 68 -3.36 8.84 1.95
N PHE A 69 -3.92 10.00 1.62
CA PHE A 69 -3.11 11.18 1.29
C PHE A 69 -2.39 11.74 2.51
N GLU A 70 -3.03 11.70 3.68
CA GLU A 70 -2.39 12.10 4.92
C GLU A 70 -1.25 11.15 5.30
N PHE A 71 -1.45 9.84 5.07
CA PHE A 71 -0.37 8.86 5.22
C PHE A 71 0.82 9.23 4.34
N ILE A 72 0.57 9.57 3.07
CA ILE A 72 1.61 9.92 2.11
C ILE A 72 2.38 11.17 2.56
N GLU A 73 1.70 12.17 3.10
CA GLU A 73 2.38 13.35 3.63
C GLU A 73 3.36 12.97 4.73
N SER A 74 2.92 12.16 5.68
CA SER A 74 3.77 11.69 6.78
C SER A 74 4.90 10.80 6.26
N PHE A 75 4.60 9.93 5.30
CA PHE A 75 5.60 9.06 4.67
C PHE A 75 6.72 9.89 4.02
N GLY A 76 6.38 11.01 3.42
CA GLY A 76 7.36 11.90 2.79
C GLY A 76 8.34 12.53 3.77
N THR A 77 8.04 12.50 5.07
CA THR A 77 8.91 13.08 6.11
C THR A 77 9.80 12.07 6.81
N ILE A 78 9.59 10.77 6.60
CA ILE A 78 10.41 9.76 7.24
C ILE A 78 11.70 9.52 6.42
N SER A 79 12.58 8.72 6.97
CA SER A 79 13.94 8.54 6.44
C SER A 79 13.94 8.05 4.98
N GLU A 80 14.89 8.55 4.19
CA GLU A 80 15.09 8.08 2.81
C GLU A 80 15.42 6.59 2.76
N LYS A 81 16.05 6.07 3.79
CA LYS A 81 16.37 4.65 3.87
C LYS A 81 15.10 3.80 3.83
N ILE A 82 14.04 4.25 4.52
CA ILE A 82 12.74 3.58 4.48
C ILE A 82 12.08 3.80 3.12
N ARG A 83 12.00 5.07 2.68
CA ARG A 83 11.29 5.43 1.45
C ARG A 83 11.86 4.71 0.22
N GLY A 84 13.17 4.52 0.19
CA GLY A 84 13.83 3.85 -0.93
C GLY A 84 13.51 2.36 -1.04
N LYS A 85 12.95 1.76 0.00
CA LYS A 85 12.57 0.33 0.01
C LYS A 85 11.10 0.10 -0.25
N ILE A 86 10.30 1.16 -0.35
CA ILE A 86 8.84 1.05 -0.39
C ILE A 86 8.30 1.56 -1.73
N ARG A 87 7.44 0.76 -2.35
CA ARG A 87 6.62 1.15 -3.50
C ARG A 87 5.17 1.18 -3.04
N ILE A 88 4.45 2.25 -3.34
CA ILE A 88 3.09 2.44 -2.85
C ILE A 88 2.09 2.49 -3.99
N PHE A 89 1.07 1.65 -3.92
CA PHE A 89 -0.15 1.78 -4.72
C PHE A 89 -1.29 2.17 -3.80
N MET A 90 -2.10 3.11 -4.22
CA MET A 90 -3.29 3.51 -3.50
C MET A 90 -4.49 2.76 -4.04
N LEU A 91 -5.38 2.32 -3.16
CA LEU A 91 -6.62 1.64 -3.53
C LEU A 91 -7.81 2.53 -3.21
N SER A 92 -8.77 2.64 -4.13
CA SER A 92 -9.97 3.42 -3.88
C SER A 92 -11.19 2.82 -4.55
N SER A 93 -12.32 2.88 -3.86
CA SER A 93 -13.63 2.53 -4.43
C SER A 93 -14.24 3.68 -5.22
N THR A 94 -13.68 4.89 -5.12
CA THR A 94 -14.18 6.05 -5.87
C THR A 94 -13.39 6.25 -7.16
N ILE A 95 -14.04 6.90 -8.13
CA ILE A 95 -13.42 7.26 -9.40
C ILE A 95 -13.37 8.79 -9.58
N ASP A 96 -13.27 9.51 -8.46
CA ASP A 96 -13.16 10.98 -8.49
C ASP A 96 -11.87 11.35 -9.22
N SER A 97 -12.01 12.12 -10.30
CA SER A 97 -10.87 12.51 -11.13
C SER A 97 -9.84 13.35 -10.36
N ARG A 98 -10.28 14.09 -9.34
CA ARG A 98 -9.36 14.90 -8.51
C ARG A 98 -8.46 14.01 -7.67
N ASP A 99 -9.00 12.92 -7.14
CA ASP A 99 -8.21 11.95 -6.37
C ASP A 99 -7.21 11.23 -7.27
N ILE A 100 -7.64 10.83 -8.47
CA ILE A 100 -6.76 10.18 -9.44
C ILE A 100 -5.60 11.11 -9.81
N GLU A 101 -5.91 12.38 -10.12
CA GLU A 101 -4.89 13.35 -10.47
C GLU A 101 -3.94 13.62 -9.31
N LYS A 102 -4.46 13.75 -8.10
CA LYS A 102 -3.65 13.95 -6.90
C LYS A 102 -2.72 12.77 -6.65
N ALA A 103 -3.21 11.55 -6.80
CA ALA A 103 -2.40 10.36 -6.65
C ALA A 103 -1.29 10.31 -7.70
N ARG A 104 -1.62 10.59 -8.95
CA ARG A 104 -0.65 10.55 -10.05
C ARG A 104 0.41 11.64 -9.96
N SER A 105 0.12 12.75 -9.31
CA SER A 105 1.08 13.83 -9.13
C SER A 105 2.00 13.63 -7.93
N SER A 106 1.74 12.63 -7.08
CA SER A 106 2.58 12.35 -5.92
C SER A 106 3.85 11.59 -6.33
N PRO A 107 5.03 12.01 -5.86
CA PRO A 107 6.26 11.26 -6.14
C PRO A 107 6.34 9.94 -5.38
N HIS A 108 5.47 9.72 -4.40
CA HIS A 108 5.49 8.52 -3.56
C HIS A 108 4.47 7.46 -3.96
N ILE A 109 3.53 7.80 -4.82
CA ILE A 109 2.46 6.89 -5.25
C ILE A 109 2.72 6.45 -6.68
N LEU A 110 2.84 5.14 -6.91
CA LEU A 110 3.05 4.62 -8.26
C LEU A 110 1.79 4.71 -9.11
N ASP A 111 0.65 4.35 -8.53
CA ASP A 111 -0.63 4.48 -9.23
C ASP A 111 -1.78 4.33 -8.22
N LEU A 112 -2.97 4.74 -8.67
CA LEU A 112 -4.23 4.53 -7.97
C LEU A 112 -4.97 3.38 -8.63
N LEU A 113 -5.24 2.32 -7.88
CA LEU A 113 -5.92 1.14 -8.36
C LEU A 113 -7.35 1.09 -7.84
N PRO A 114 -8.31 0.60 -8.63
CA PRO A 114 -9.69 0.50 -8.17
C PRO A 114 -9.86 -0.65 -7.18
N LYS A 115 -10.84 -0.49 -6.29
CA LYS A 115 -11.35 -1.60 -5.48
C LYS A 115 -12.51 -2.26 -6.22
N PRO A 116 -12.69 -3.57 -6.09
CA PRO A 116 -11.89 -4.52 -5.31
C PRO A 116 -10.52 -4.78 -5.96
N LEU A 117 -9.57 -5.18 -5.14
CA LEU A 117 -8.22 -5.50 -5.62
C LEU A 117 -8.27 -6.62 -6.66
N GLU A 118 -7.67 -6.37 -7.83
CA GLU A 118 -7.52 -7.36 -8.88
C GLU A 118 -6.05 -7.76 -9.01
N ILE A 119 -5.77 -9.03 -8.81
CA ILE A 119 -4.39 -9.54 -8.81
C ILE A 119 -3.74 -9.37 -10.19
N ALA A 120 -4.49 -9.60 -11.27
CA ALA A 120 -3.95 -9.45 -12.62
C ALA A 120 -3.47 -8.02 -12.87
N LEU A 121 -4.26 -7.03 -12.44
CA LEU A 121 -3.88 -5.63 -12.59
C LEU A 121 -2.66 -5.29 -11.75
N LEU A 122 -2.59 -5.78 -10.51
CA LEU A 122 -1.44 -5.57 -9.63
C LEU A 122 -0.18 -6.15 -10.25
N LYS A 123 -0.24 -7.37 -10.77
CA LYS A 123 0.89 -8.01 -11.46
C LYS A 123 1.37 -7.17 -12.63
N GLN A 124 0.44 -6.65 -13.43
CA GLN A 124 0.76 -5.80 -14.57
C GLN A 124 1.51 -4.55 -14.11
N LYS A 125 1.01 -3.89 -13.07
CA LYS A 125 1.64 -2.67 -12.54
C LYS A 125 3.02 -2.95 -11.93
N LEU A 126 3.22 -4.12 -11.38
CA LEU A 126 4.50 -4.54 -10.82
C LEU A 126 5.44 -5.14 -11.86
N LEU A 127 5.00 -5.30 -13.10
CA LEU A 127 5.73 -5.91 -14.21
C LEU A 127 6.10 -7.38 -13.93
N LEU A 128 5.16 -8.09 -13.34
CA LEU A 128 5.35 -9.52 -13.02
C LEU A 128 4.68 -10.42 -14.05
#